data_9b3133fd39583eb56ba7f7e5a5fc4b4a
#
_entry.id   9b3133fd39583eb56ba7f7e5a5fc4b4a
#
_cell.length_a   1.000
_cell.length_b   1.000
_cell.length_c   1.000
_cell.angle_alpha   90.00
_cell.angle_beta   90.00
_cell.angle_gamma   90.00
#
_symmetry.space_group_name_H-M   'P 1'
#
loop_
_entity.id
_entity.type
_entity.pdbx_description
1 polymer ?
#
loop_
_entity_poly.entity_id
_entity_poly.type
_entity_poly.pdbx_seq_one_letter_code
_entity_poly.pdbx_strand_id
1 'polypeptide(L)'
;NSGDTLKVSVEVAQYGAENLTLPVDWKLISSDGRLIKGGRFEQCNLPTGTLSHVGNLEIPLLVDKPQQCSLEVSTGGYRNHWNIWVYPTVKVENGDVMVASEWNEEVRTRLEEGGKVLLTARFGTLKNEGCDSVVVGFSSIFWNTLWTNGQAPHTLGILCNPEHAALKLFPTSFHSDYQWWDAMSHCNAIPLRKLGNVTPVVRIIDDWFKARSLGMIVEVKIGKGSLMLC
;
A
#
# COMPACT_ATOMS: atom_id res chain seq x y z
N ASN A 1 -7.25 -11.19 5.47
CA ASN A 1 -7.30 -11.00 6.93
C ASN A 1 -6.90 -12.28 7.68
N SER A 2 -6.69 -12.17 8.99
CA SER A 2 -6.54 -13.34 9.85
C SER A 2 -7.83 -14.15 9.84
N GLY A 3 -7.71 -15.48 9.69
CA GLY A 3 -8.83 -16.39 9.48
C GLY A 3 -9.12 -16.69 8.00
N ASP A 4 -8.58 -15.90 7.06
CA ASP A 4 -8.69 -16.20 5.63
C ASP A 4 -7.68 -17.27 5.20
N THR A 5 -7.92 -17.87 4.04
CA THR A 5 -6.97 -18.78 3.40
C THR A 5 -6.35 -18.09 2.18
N LEU A 6 -5.03 -17.95 2.19
CA LEU A 6 -4.28 -17.51 1.02
C LEU A 6 -4.30 -18.61 -0.04
N LYS A 7 -4.85 -18.32 -1.21
CA LYS A 7 -4.88 -19.21 -2.37
C LYS A 7 -3.98 -18.67 -3.46
N VAL A 8 -3.02 -19.47 -3.93
CA VAL A 8 -2.03 -19.06 -4.93
C VAL A 8 -1.89 -20.15 -5.96
N SER A 9 -1.93 -19.78 -7.25
CA SER A 9 -1.47 -20.61 -8.35
C SER A 9 0.02 -20.36 -8.55
N VAL A 10 0.81 -21.42 -8.53
CA VAL A 10 2.26 -21.36 -8.77
C VAL A 10 2.54 -21.74 -10.21
N GLU A 11 3.21 -20.84 -10.92
CA GLU A 11 3.58 -21.01 -12.31
C GLU A 11 5.06 -20.67 -12.51
N VAL A 12 5.71 -21.38 -13.42
CA VAL A 12 7.11 -21.16 -13.78
C VAL A 12 7.22 -20.88 -15.27
N ALA A 13 7.75 -19.73 -15.62
CA ALA A 13 8.11 -19.38 -17.00
C ALA A 13 9.56 -19.83 -17.25
N GLN A 14 9.75 -20.80 -18.13
CA GLN A 14 11.07 -21.34 -18.48
C GLN A 14 11.46 -20.89 -19.89
N TYR A 15 12.56 -20.13 -20.01
CA TYR A 15 13.12 -19.64 -21.27
C TYR A 15 14.63 -19.95 -21.41
N GLY A 16 15.15 -20.86 -20.61
CA GLY A 16 16.51 -21.38 -20.74
C GLY A 16 16.67 -22.30 -21.96
N ALA A 17 17.89 -22.78 -22.20
CA ALA A 17 18.23 -23.57 -23.41
C ALA A 17 17.62 -24.96 -23.45
N GLU A 18 17.30 -25.54 -22.29
CA GLU A 18 16.92 -26.96 -22.19
C GLU A 18 15.63 -27.12 -21.34
N ASN A 19 14.89 -28.20 -21.66
CA ASN A 19 13.79 -28.63 -20.80
C ASN A 19 14.32 -29.05 -19.45
N LEU A 20 13.64 -28.65 -18.39
CA LEU A 20 14.04 -28.99 -17.02
C LEU A 20 12.99 -29.86 -16.34
N THR A 21 13.45 -30.75 -15.46
CA THR A 21 12.58 -31.45 -14.51
C THR A 21 13.19 -31.26 -13.14
N LEU A 22 12.59 -30.35 -12.36
CA LEU A 22 13.13 -29.89 -11.09
C LEU A 22 12.02 -29.80 -10.02
N PRO A 23 12.38 -29.96 -8.75
CA PRO A 23 11.44 -29.61 -7.68
C PRO A 23 11.25 -28.09 -7.63
N VAL A 24 10.07 -27.67 -7.19
CA VAL A 24 9.74 -26.27 -6.87
C VAL A 24 9.44 -26.17 -5.39
N ASP A 25 10.29 -25.48 -4.67
CA ASP A 25 10.13 -25.23 -3.24
C ASP A 25 9.35 -23.92 -3.01
N TRP A 26 8.56 -23.89 -1.96
CA TRP A 26 7.88 -22.69 -1.53
C TRP A 26 7.86 -22.57 -0.02
N LYS A 27 7.85 -21.33 0.48
CA LYS A 27 7.70 -21.05 1.90
C LYS A 27 7.04 -19.69 2.11
N LEU A 28 6.18 -19.61 3.11
CA LEU A 28 5.64 -18.35 3.65
C LEU A 28 6.37 -18.02 4.94
N ILE A 29 6.99 -16.86 4.99
CA ILE A 29 7.86 -16.40 6.08
C ILE A 29 7.30 -15.10 6.62
N SER A 30 7.26 -14.94 7.94
CA SER A 30 6.94 -13.66 8.59
C SER A 30 8.10 -12.66 8.52
N SER A 31 7.83 -11.39 8.79
CA SER A 31 8.83 -10.31 8.75
C SER A 31 10.01 -10.51 9.72
N ASP A 32 9.82 -11.28 10.80
CA ASP A 32 10.86 -11.67 11.75
C ASP A 32 11.67 -12.92 11.32
N GLY A 33 11.41 -13.45 10.11
CA GLY A 33 12.09 -14.60 9.55
C GLY A 33 11.54 -15.97 9.98
N ARG A 34 10.45 -16.03 10.75
CA ARG A 34 9.84 -17.28 11.18
C ARG A 34 9.08 -17.94 10.03
N LEU A 35 9.34 -19.21 9.80
CA LEU A 35 8.59 -20.02 8.83
C LEU A 35 7.15 -20.23 9.32
N ILE A 36 6.17 -19.78 8.53
CA ILE A 36 4.74 -19.99 8.78
C ILE A 36 4.30 -21.32 8.18
N LYS A 37 4.62 -21.53 6.91
CA LYS A 37 4.33 -22.78 6.19
C LYS A 37 5.29 -22.90 5.00
N GLY A 38 5.59 -24.13 4.59
CA GLY A 38 6.40 -24.41 3.41
C GLY A 38 6.08 -25.79 2.86
N GLY A 39 6.56 -26.03 1.65
CA GLY A 39 6.38 -27.29 0.97
C GLY A 39 7.16 -27.34 -0.34
N ARG A 40 6.97 -28.45 -1.05
CA ARG A 40 7.66 -28.76 -2.30
C ARG A 40 6.71 -29.43 -3.26
N PHE A 41 6.80 -29.06 -4.52
CA PHE A 41 6.25 -29.80 -5.65
C PHE A 41 7.40 -30.62 -6.25
N GLU A 42 7.27 -31.93 -6.21
CA GLU A 42 8.31 -32.81 -6.73
C GLU A 42 8.23 -32.95 -8.25
N GLN A 43 9.38 -33.04 -8.91
CA GLN A 43 9.52 -33.41 -10.34
C GLN A 43 8.61 -32.57 -11.28
N CYS A 44 8.65 -31.25 -11.16
CA CYS A 44 7.91 -30.36 -12.06
C CYS A 44 8.57 -30.39 -13.46
N ASN A 45 7.80 -30.74 -14.48
CA ASN A 45 8.26 -30.67 -15.87
C ASN A 45 8.11 -29.20 -16.36
N LEU A 46 9.24 -28.60 -16.73
CA LEU A 46 9.36 -27.20 -17.10
C LEU A 46 9.97 -27.11 -18.53
N PRO A 47 9.16 -27.29 -19.58
CA PRO A 47 9.64 -27.19 -20.96
C PRO A 47 10.09 -25.76 -21.27
N THR A 48 11.12 -25.62 -22.10
CA THR A 48 11.60 -24.31 -22.55
C THR A 48 10.56 -23.61 -23.42
N GLY A 49 10.51 -22.28 -23.34
CA GLY A 49 9.58 -21.44 -24.10
C GLY A 49 8.12 -21.47 -23.60
N THR A 50 7.85 -22.02 -22.42
CA THR A 50 6.48 -22.16 -21.90
C THR A 50 6.32 -21.61 -20.50
N LEU A 51 5.05 -21.27 -20.16
CA LEU A 51 4.58 -21.05 -18.81
C LEU A 51 3.93 -22.34 -18.30
N SER A 52 4.52 -22.96 -17.30
CA SER A 52 4.06 -24.24 -16.74
C SER A 52 3.37 -24.03 -15.41
N HIS A 53 2.14 -24.52 -15.29
CA HIS A 53 1.45 -24.59 -14.00
C HIS A 53 2.08 -25.70 -13.15
N VAL A 54 2.54 -25.34 -11.95
CA VAL A 54 3.22 -26.24 -11.01
C VAL A 54 2.26 -26.84 -9.99
N GLY A 55 1.35 -25.99 -9.48
CA GLY A 55 0.36 -26.42 -8.50
C GLY A 55 -0.29 -25.24 -7.78
N ASN A 56 -1.19 -25.57 -6.86
CA ASN A 56 -1.92 -24.59 -6.06
C ASN A 56 -1.52 -24.67 -4.59
N LEU A 57 -1.44 -23.53 -3.95
CA LEU A 57 -1.21 -23.41 -2.51
C LEU A 57 -2.50 -22.95 -1.83
N GLU A 58 -2.77 -23.55 -0.68
CA GLU A 58 -3.79 -23.10 0.25
C GLU A 58 -3.16 -22.97 1.65
N ILE A 59 -3.03 -21.75 2.13
CA ILE A 59 -2.33 -21.45 3.37
C ILE A 59 -3.25 -20.68 4.30
N PRO A 60 -3.74 -21.29 5.39
CA PRO A 60 -4.49 -20.56 6.41
C PRO A 60 -3.62 -19.45 7.02
N LEU A 61 -4.17 -18.25 7.11
CA LEU A 61 -3.50 -17.09 7.66
C LEU A 61 -4.03 -16.82 9.07
N LEU A 62 -3.15 -16.91 10.07
CA LEU A 62 -3.50 -16.65 11.47
C LEU A 62 -2.46 -15.69 12.06
N VAL A 63 -2.91 -14.47 12.38
CA VAL A 63 -2.09 -13.45 13.03
C VAL A 63 -2.87 -12.74 14.13
N ASP A 64 -2.19 -12.37 15.18
CA ASP A 64 -2.69 -11.58 16.31
C ASP A 64 -2.35 -10.08 16.19
N LYS A 65 -1.41 -9.75 15.29
CA LYS A 65 -0.95 -8.39 14.99
C LYS A 65 -0.84 -8.19 13.48
N PRO A 66 -0.99 -6.96 12.99
CA PRO A 66 -0.66 -6.65 11.60
C PRO A 66 0.76 -7.10 11.27
N GLN A 67 0.90 -7.84 10.19
CA GLN A 67 2.16 -8.47 9.83
C GLN A 67 2.36 -8.50 8.32
N GLN A 68 3.56 -8.13 7.89
CA GLN A 68 4.03 -8.42 6.55
C GLN A 68 4.62 -9.83 6.53
N CYS A 69 4.26 -10.62 5.51
CA CYS A 69 4.82 -11.92 5.23
C CYS A 69 5.45 -11.91 3.83
N SER A 70 6.39 -12.81 3.58
CA SER A 70 6.95 -13.03 2.26
C SER A 70 6.66 -14.46 1.80
N LEU A 71 5.96 -14.61 0.67
CA LEU A 71 5.86 -15.87 -0.03
C LEU A 71 7.07 -16.00 -0.95
N GLU A 72 7.92 -16.94 -0.72
CA GLU A 72 9.07 -17.26 -1.57
C GLU A 72 8.81 -18.55 -2.36
N VAL A 73 9.19 -18.53 -3.63
CA VAL A 73 9.17 -19.72 -4.51
C VAL A 73 10.53 -19.84 -5.17
N SER A 74 11.09 -21.05 -5.18
CA SER A 74 12.42 -21.31 -5.74
C SER A 74 12.51 -22.63 -6.49
N THR A 75 13.32 -22.66 -7.54
CA THR A 75 13.63 -23.84 -8.34
C THR A 75 14.97 -23.66 -9.04
N GLY A 76 15.81 -24.71 -9.10
CA GLY A 76 17.06 -24.72 -9.87
C GLY A 76 18.03 -23.57 -9.58
N GLY A 77 18.06 -23.04 -8.35
CA GLY A 77 18.89 -21.91 -7.97
C GLY A 77 18.24 -20.53 -8.22
N TYR A 78 17.11 -20.47 -8.86
CA TYR A 78 16.31 -19.25 -9.04
C TYR A 78 15.31 -19.08 -7.91
N ARG A 79 15.06 -17.84 -7.50
CA ARG A 79 14.11 -17.49 -6.44
C ARG A 79 13.36 -16.21 -6.79
N ASN A 80 12.06 -16.24 -6.53
CA ASN A 80 11.25 -15.04 -6.52
C ASN A 80 10.47 -14.93 -5.21
N HIS A 81 10.00 -13.73 -4.85
CA HIS A 81 9.21 -13.53 -3.64
C HIS A 81 8.17 -12.42 -3.83
N TRP A 82 7.09 -12.53 -3.05
CA TRP A 82 5.99 -11.57 -3.02
C TRP A 82 5.64 -11.23 -1.58
N ASN A 83 5.51 -9.95 -1.29
CA ASN A 83 5.08 -9.47 0.01
C ASN A 83 3.55 -9.57 0.11
N ILE A 84 3.09 -10.03 1.28
CA ILE A 84 1.69 -10.20 1.63
C ILE A 84 1.48 -9.59 3.01
N TRP A 85 0.44 -8.79 3.17
CA TRP A 85 0.11 -8.20 4.46
C TRP A 85 -1.13 -8.88 5.02
N VAL A 86 -1.04 -9.27 6.28
CA VAL A 86 -2.12 -9.95 7.01
C VAL A 86 -2.49 -9.12 8.23
N TYR A 87 -3.76 -8.82 8.35
CA TYR A 87 -4.31 -8.02 9.45
C TYR A 87 -5.22 -8.87 10.32
N PRO A 88 -5.15 -8.76 11.66
CA PRO A 88 -6.09 -9.42 12.54
C PRO A 88 -7.48 -8.81 12.35
N THR A 89 -8.50 -9.62 12.60
CA THR A 89 -9.88 -9.11 12.69
C THR A 89 -10.05 -8.46 14.08
N VAL A 90 -9.98 -7.13 14.10
CA VAL A 90 -10.14 -6.34 15.32
C VAL A 90 -11.29 -5.36 15.18
N LYS A 91 -11.99 -5.11 16.29
CA LYS A 91 -12.92 -4.00 16.38
C LYS A 91 -12.12 -2.72 16.61
N VAL A 92 -12.24 -1.78 15.69
CA VAL A 92 -11.60 -0.48 15.83
C VAL A 92 -12.39 0.36 16.84
N GLU A 93 -11.70 0.88 17.85
CA GLU A 93 -12.24 1.84 18.80
C GLU A 93 -11.50 3.17 18.60
N ASN A 94 -12.26 4.25 18.42
CA ASN A 94 -11.70 5.58 18.13
C ASN A 94 -11.05 6.23 19.37
N GLY A 95 -11.31 5.72 20.57
CA GLY A 95 -10.83 6.31 21.81
C GLY A 95 -11.29 7.75 21.96
N ASP A 96 -10.33 8.68 22.18
CA ASP A 96 -10.57 10.12 22.31
C ASP A 96 -10.49 10.87 20.95
N VAL A 97 -10.33 10.14 19.84
CA VAL A 97 -10.22 10.72 18.49
C VAL A 97 -11.60 10.85 17.87
N MET A 98 -11.98 12.08 17.54
CA MET A 98 -13.16 12.33 16.73
C MET A 98 -12.86 12.00 15.27
N VAL A 99 -13.70 11.16 14.65
CA VAL A 99 -13.60 10.85 13.22
C VAL A 99 -14.68 11.59 12.48
N ALA A 100 -14.31 12.39 11.49
CA ALA A 100 -15.21 13.18 10.67
C ALA A 100 -14.88 13.03 9.18
N SER A 101 -15.90 13.14 8.32
CA SER A 101 -15.74 13.14 6.87
C SER A 101 -15.83 14.54 6.23
N GLU A 102 -16.22 15.53 7.01
CA GLU A 102 -16.43 16.90 6.57
C GLU A 102 -15.95 17.88 7.64
N TRP A 103 -15.44 19.03 7.18
CA TRP A 103 -15.12 20.13 8.05
C TRP A 103 -16.42 20.86 8.47
N ASN A 104 -16.72 20.88 9.77
CA ASN A 104 -17.89 21.52 10.32
C ASN A 104 -17.59 22.21 11.66
N GLU A 105 -18.59 22.80 12.28
CA GLU A 105 -18.46 23.53 13.55
C GLU A 105 -18.04 22.61 14.70
N GLU A 106 -18.52 21.37 14.72
CA GLU A 106 -18.16 20.40 15.75
C GLU A 106 -16.68 20.03 15.70
N VAL A 107 -16.13 19.81 14.49
CA VAL A 107 -14.70 19.59 14.26
C VAL A 107 -13.88 20.79 14.73
N ARG A 108 -14.33 22.00 14.43
CA ARG A 108 -13.65 23.24 14.84
C ARG A 108 -13.62 23.36 16.36
N THR A 109 -14.75 23.22 17.01
CA THR A 109 -14.88 23.30 18.47
C THR A 109 -14.01 22.26 19.16
N ARG A 110 -14.03 21.01 18.67
CA ARG A 110 -13.18 19.94 19.20
C ARG A 110 -11.70 20.27 19.17
N LEU A 111 -11.23 20.88 18.08
CA LEU A 111 -9.84 21.31 17.92
C LEU A 111 -9.50 22.52 18.82
N GLU A 112 -10.39 23.50 18.93
CA GLU A 112 -10.22 24.68 19.81
C GLU A 112 -10.10 24.26 21.28
N GLU A 113 -10.85 23.26 21.70
CA GLU A 113 -10.81 22.66 23.04
C GLU A 113 -9.58 21.78 23.30
N GLY A 114 -8.73 21.56 22.30
CA GLY A 114 -7.51 20.74 22.41
C GLY A 114 -7.69 19.28 22.09
N GLY A 115 -8.82 18.90 21.50
CA GLY A 115 -9.11 17.53 21.10
C GLY A 115 -8.33 17.06 19.87
N LYS A 116 -8.47 15.78 19.58
CA LYS A 116 -7.88 15.13 18.40
C LYS A 116 -8.98 14.83 17.39
N VAL A 117 -8.70 15.13 16.13
CA VAL A 117 -9.62 14.88 15.01
C VAL A 117 -8.87 14.13 13.90
N LEU A 118 -9.50 13.06 13.40
CA LEU A 118 -9.17 12.42 12.14
C LEU A 118 -10.22 12.87 11.11
N LEU A 119 -9.81 13.69 10.15
CA LEU A 119 -10.67 14.14 9.06
C LEU A 119 -10.38 13.31 7.80
N THR A 120 -11.27 12.37 7.51
CA THR A 120 -11.25 11.57 6.28
C THR A 120 -12.12 12.27 5.23
N ALA A 121 -11.55 13.30 4.59
CA ALA A 121 -12.29 14.11 3.62
C ALA A 121 -12.74 13.25 2.42
N ARG A 122 -14.01 13.38 2.04
CA ARG A 122 -14.54 12.63 0.89
C ARG A 122 -13.73 12.94 -0.37
N PHE A 123 -13.48 11.92 -1.17
CA PHE A 123 -12.75 12.07 -2.43
C PHE A 123 -13.37 13.18 -3.30
N GLY A 124 -12.53 14.07 -3.85
CA GLY A 124 -12.94 15.18 -4.69
C GLY A 124 -13.52 16.40 -3.97
N THR A 125 -13.55 16.41 -2.62
CA THR A 125 -14.09 17.56 -1.87
C THR A 125 -13.06 18.63 -1.54
N LEU A 126 -11.77 18.32 -1.62
CA LEU A 126 -10.69 19.28 -1.43
C LEU A 126 -10.53 20.13 -2.70
N LYS A 127 -11.33 21.20 -2.80
CA LYS A 127 -11.25 22.15 -3.92
C LYS A 127 -10.03 23.04 -3.75
N ASN A 128 -8.99 22.76 -4.51
CA ASN A 128 -7.76 23.55 -4.44
C ASN A 128 -7.03 23.53 -5.78
N GLU A 129 -6.89 24.68 -6.38
CA GLU A 129 -5.88 25.08 -7.38
C GLU A 129 -5.27 23.91 -8.20
N GLY A 130 -6.13 23.07 -8.77
CA GLY A 130 -5.70 21.94 -9.63
C GLY A 130 -5.28 20.67 -8.90
N CYS A 131 -5.57 20.55 -7.59
CA CYS A 131 -5.32 19.29 -6.86
C CYS A 131 -6.55 18.39 -6.72
N ASP A 132 -7.74 18.92 -6.88
CA ASP A 132 -9.03 18.23 -6.85
C ASP A 132 -9.20 17.17 -7.96
N SER A 133 -8.41 17.28 -9.02
CA SER A 133 -8.38 16.32 -10.15
C SER A 133 -7.11 15.47 -10.21
N VAL A 134 -6.28 15.49 -9.15
CA VAL A 134 -5.05 14.70 -9.13
C VAL A 134 -5.38 13.23 -8.90
N VAL A 135 -5.07 12.39 -9.87
CA VAL A 135 -5.18 10.94 -9.73
C VAL A 135 -3.91 10.41 -9.08
N VAL A 136 -4.05 9.88 -7.87
CA VAL A 136 -2.95 9.29 -7.13
C VAL A 136 -2.73 7.85 -7.59
N GLY A 137 -1.49 7.50 -7.92
CA GLY A 137 -1.14 6.19 -8.43
C GLY A 137 0.33 5.84 -8.20
N PHE A 138 0.74 4.66 -8.63
CA PHE A 138 2.11 4.13 -8.44
C PHE A 138 3.08 4.53 -9.53
N SER A 139 2.60 4.89 -10.71
CA SER A 139 3.43 5.15 -11.86
C SER A 139 2.74 6.11 -12.80
N SER A 140 3.46 7.12 -13.24
CA SER A 140 3.00 8.02 -14.28
C SER A 140 3.38 7.51 -15.65
N ILE A 141 2.49 7.68 -16.62
CA ILE A 141 2.79 7.48 -18.03
C ILE A 141 3.46 8.76 -18.52
N PHE A 142 4.77 8.72 -18.63
CA PHE A 142 5.57 9.93 -18.79
C PHE A 142 6.02 10.24 -20.22
N TRP A 143 6.10 9.23 -21.08
CA TRP A 143 6.72 9.43 -22.41
C TRP A 143 5.73 9.74 -23.52
N ASN A 144 4.48 9.33 -23.39
CA ASN A 144 3.54 9.54 -24.49
C ASN A 144 2.07 9.36 -24.11
N THR A 145 1.39 10.48 -23.92
CA THR A 145 -0.06 10.47 -23.69
C THR A 145 -0.87 10.04 -24.91
N LEU A 146 -0.29 10.06 -26.13
CA LEU A 146 -0.93 9.58 -27.35
C LEU A 146 -1.16 8.06 -27.31
N TRP A 147 -0.24 7.30 -26.74
CA TRP A 147 -0.36 5.84 -26.62
C TRP A 147 -1.43 5.43 -25.60
N THR A 148 -1.84 6.33 -24.77
CA THR A 148 -2.85 6.14 -23.74
C THR A 148 -4.15 6.88 -24.03
N ASN A 149 -4.39 7.24 -25.28
CA ASN A 149 -5.57 8.00 -25.72
C ASN A 149 -5.78 9.30 -24.92
N GLY A 150 -4.69 10.00 -24.60
CA GLY A 150 -4.74 11.27 -23.86
C GLY A 150 -4.98 11.12 -22.37
N GLN A 151 -4.76 9.94 -21.78
CA GLN A 151 -4.85 9.76 -20.33
C GLN A 151 -3.94 10.75 -19.60
N ALA A 152 -4.49 11.46 -18.62
CA ALA A 152 -3.72 12.37 -17.80
C ALA A 152 -2.65 11.60 -17.00
N PRO A 153 -1.44 12.18 -16.80
CA PRO A 153 -0.44 11.58 -15.94
C PRO A 153 -0.96 11.36 -14.52
N HIS A 154 -0.72 10.17 -13.99
CA HIS A 154 -0.91 9.89 -12.57
C HIS A 154 0.31 10.35 -11.78
N THR A 155 0.20 10.36 -10.46
CA THR A 155 1.37 10.55 -9.60
C THR A 155 2.30 9.33 -9.65
N LEU A 156 3.54 9.49 -9.18
CA LEU A 156 4.59 8.47 -9.26
C LEU A 156 4.58 7.49 -8.08
N GLY A 157 3.72 7.72 -7.09
CA GLY A 157 3.65 6.93 -5.87
C GLY A 157 3.71 7.81 -4.62
N ILE A 158 4.09 7.20 -3.51
CA ILE A 158 4.16 7.89 -2.21
C ILE A 158 5.49 7.64 -1.51
N LEU A 159 5.84 8.54 -0.59
CA LEU A 159 6.86 8.33 0.44
C LEU A 159 6.20 8.39 1.80
N CYS A 160 6.47 7.39 2.63
CA CYS A 160 5.91 7.28 3.98
C CYS A 160 7.01 7.49 5.03
N ASN A 161 6.60 7.94 6.21
CA ASN A 161 7.41 7.79 7.42
C ASN A 161 6.89 6.56 8.21
N PRO A 162 7.48 5.36 8.04
CA PRO A 162 6.98 4.14 8.66
C PRO A 162 7.07 4.16 10.19
N GLU A 163 7.95 5.00 10.76
CA GLU A 163 8.11 5.16 12.20
C GLU A 163 7.04 6.08 12.84
N HIS A 164 6.20 6.71 12.03
CA HIS A 164 5.15 7.58 12.53
C HIS A 164 4.08 6.78 13.29
N ALA A 165 3.63 7.30 14.43
CA ALA A 165 2.68 6.61 15.31
C ALA A 165 1.38 6.19 14.61
N ALA A 166 0.91 6.97 13.63
CA ALA A 166 -0.27 6.64 12.84
C ALA A 166 -0.11 5.39 11.98
N LEU A 167 1.12 4.99 11.63
CA LEU A 167 1.42 3.81 10.81
C LEU A 167 1.89 2.60 11.63
N LYS A 168 1.92 2.71 12.96
CA LYS A 168 2.38 1.64 13.86
C LYS A 168 1.69 0.28 13.64
N LEU A 169 0.41 0.30 13.26
CA LEU A 169 -0.38 -0.90 12.98
C LEU A 169 -0.57 -1.15 11.47
N PHE A 170 0.22 -0.47 10.65
CA PHE A 170 0.23 -0.61 9.19
C PHE A 170 1.67 -0.87 8.72
N PRO A 171 2.14 -2.12 8.78
CA PRO A 171 3.52 -2.46 8.42
C PRO A 171 3.81 -2.03 6.98
N THR A 172 4.64 -1.03 6.80
CA THR A 172 4.95 -0.46 5.49
C THR A 172 6.43 -0.12 5.37
N SER A 173 6.93 -0.10 4.14
CA SER A 173 8.23 0.49 3.81
C SER A 173 8.07 2.01 3.67
N PHE A 174 9.18 2.72 3.43
CA PHE A 174 9.16 4.17 3.21
C PHE A 174 8.55 4.60 1.86
N HIS A 175 8.22 3.66 1.00
CA HIS A 175 7.66 3.89 -0.34
C HIS A 175 6.37 3.10 -0.56
N SER A 176 5.64 3.43 -1.62
CA SER A 176 4.46 2.70 -2.05
C SER A 176 4.76 1.24 -2.39
N ASP A 177 3.87 0.38 -1.95
CA ASP A 177 3.77 -1.02 -2.31
C ASP A 177 2.31 -1.38 -2.57
N TYR A 178 2.03 -2.64 -2.88
CA TYR A 178 0.69 -3.07 -3.29
C TYR A 178 -0.39 -2.85 -2.22
N GLN A 179 -0.07 -2.90 -0.93
CA GLN A 179 -1.06 -2.68 0.13
C GLN A 179 -1.65 -1.26 0.14
N TRP A 180 -0.92 -0.27 -0.41
CA TRP A 180 -1.37 1.11 -0.52
C TRP A 180 -2.37 1.35 -1.66
N TRP A 181 -2.59 0.37 -2.53
CA TRP A 181 -3.40 0.55 -3.74
C TRP A 181 -4.80 1.10 -3.45
N ASP A 182 -5.53 0.47 -2.54
CA ASP A 182 -6.89 0.89 -2.20
C ASP A 182 -6.91 2.32 -1.62
N ALA A 183 -6.06 2.58 -0.63
CA ALA A 183 -5.96 3.90 0.00
C ALA A 183 -5.56 4.99 -1.00
N MET A 184 -4.59 4.73 -1.90
CA MET A 184 -4.16 5.68 -2.92
C MET A 184 -5.25 5.94 -3.96
N SER A 185 -6.03 4.92 -4.32
CA SER A 185 -7.10 5.05 -5.32
C SER A 185 -8.29 5.88 -4.85
N HIS A 186 -8.44 6.06 -3.54
CA HIS A 186 -9.58 6.75 -2.92
C HIS A 186 -9.19 8.00 -2.12
N CYS A 187 -7.90 8.38 -2.10
CA CYS A 187 -7.44 9.53 -1.34
C CYS A 187 -7.54 10.84 -2.11
N ASN A 188 -7.51 11.94 -1.36
CA ASN A 188 -7.31 13.27 -1.90
C ASN A 188 -5.82 13.63 -1.93
N ALA A 189 -5.41 14.42 -2.91
CA ALA A 189 -4.10 15.05 -2.92
C ALA A 189 -4.15 16.38 -2.17
N ILE A 190 -3.49 16.46 -1.01
CA ILE A 190 -3.50 17.63 -0.12
C ILE A 190 -2.36 18.57 -0.52
N PRO A 191 -2.64 19.84 -0.94
CA PRO A 191 -1.60 20.80 -1.30
C PRO A 191 -0.85 21.33 -0.07
N LEU A 192 0.38 20.86 0.15
CA LEU A 192 1.15 21.20 1.36
C LEU A 192 1.54 22.67 1.46
N ARG A 193 1.72 23.36 0.32
CA ARG A 193 2.10 24.79 0.32
C ARG A 193 1.12 25.69 1.07
N LYS A 194 -0.13 25.29 1.19
CA LYS A 194 -1.17 26.03 1.93
C LYS A 194 -1.17 25.77 3.42
N LEU A 195 -0.51 24.71 3.85
CA LEU A 195 -0.42 24.33 5.26
C LEU A 195 0.84 24.86 5.95
N GLY A 196 1.66 25.65 5.25
CA GLY A 196 2.92 26.16 5.77
C GLY A 196 4.04 25.12 5.72
N ASN A 197 4.93 25.14 6.72
CA ASN A 197 6.06 24.20 6.79
C ASN A 197 5.65 22.90 7.50
N VAL A 198 4.87 22.07 6.81
CA VAL A 198 4.39 20.78 7.33
C VAL A 198 5.10 19.63 6.64
N THR A 199 5.61 18.69 7.44
CA THR A 199 6.11 17.41 6.94
C THR A 199 4.97 16.39 6.97
N PRO A 200 4.51 15.87 5.83
CA PRO A 200 3.41 14.91 5.80
C PRO A 200 3.86 13.56 6.35
N VAL A 201 2.94 12.83 6.96
CA VAL A 201 3.12 11.42 7.35
C VAL A 201 3.29 10.56 6.09
N VAL A 202 2.47 10.85 5.08
CA VAL A 202 2.57 10.24 3.74
C VAL A 202 2.57 11.36 2.70
N ARG A 203 3.67 11.45 1.96
CA ARG A 203 3.87 12.38 0.86
C ARG A 203 3.47 11.72 -0.46
N ILE A 204 2.75 12.45 -1.30
CA ILE A 204 2.54 12.05 -2.70
C ILE A 204 3.69 12.59 -3.55
N ILE A 205 4.28 11.72 -4.37
CA ILE A 205 5.26 12.10 -5.41
C ILE A 205 4.47 12.43 -6.66
N ASP A 206 4.36 13.72 -6.95
CA ASP A 206 3.59 14.21 -8.08
C ASP A 206 4.20 13.79 -9.44
N ASP A 207 3.43 13.99 -10.51
CA ASP A 207 3.98 13.86 -11.86
C ASP A 207 5.10 14.89 -12.09
N TRP A 208 6.06 14.55 -12.95
CA TRP A 208 7.23 15.41 -13.21
C TRP A 208 6.94 16.65 -14.04
N PHE A 209 5.76 16.77 -14.64
CA PHE A 209 5.39 17.96 -15.40
C PHE A 209 5.00 19.12 -14.47
N LYS A 210 4.33 18.79 -13.34
CA LYS A 210 3.81 19.78 -12.40
C LYS A 210 4.62 19.88 -11.12
N ALA A 211 5.16 18.76 -10.64
CA ALA A 211 6.02 18.66 -9.45
C ALA A 211 5.46 19.45 -8.24
N ARG A 212 4.15 19.31 -7.97
CA ARG A 212 3.48 19.97 -6.84
C ARG A 212 3.92 19.35 -5.51
N SER A 213 3.91 20.13 -4.45
CA SER A 213 4.14 19.62 -3.09
C SER A 213 2.81 19.09 -2.52
N LEU A 214 2.66 17.76 -2.50
CA LEU A 214 1.42 17.09 -2.16
C LEU A 214 1.59 16.12 -0.97
N GLY A 215 0.56 16.02 -0.13
CA GLY A 215 0.45 15.02 0.92
C GLY A 215 -0.76 14.11 0.68
N MET A 216 -0.72 12.92 1.26
CA MET A 216 -1.86 12.00 1.35
C MET A 216 -2.39 11.96 2.80
N ILE A 217 -1.46 11.91 3.77
CA ILE A 217 -1.78 11.96 5.20
C ILE A 217 -0.93 13.06 5.83
N VAL A 218 -1.58 14.00 6.48
CA VAL A 218 -0.93 15.17 7.07
C VAL A 218 -1.42 15.37 8.50
N GLU A 219 -0.50 15.56 9.43
CA GLU A 219 -0.81 15.95 10.81
C GLU A 219 -0.45 17.42 11.03
N VAL A 220 -1.39 18.20 11.56
CA VAL A 220 -1.21 19.62 11.84
C VAL A 220 -1.81 19.98 13.20
N LYS A 221 -1.23 21.00 13.84
CA LYS A 221 -1.81 21.66 15.00
C LYS A 221 -2.78 22.74 14.56
N ILE A 222 -3.99 22.73 15.11
CA ILE A 222 -5.01 23.76 14.91
C ILE A 222 -5.50 24.21 16.28
N GLY A 223 -5.23 25.47 16.62
CA GLY A 223 -5.48 25.95 17.99
C GLY A 223 -4.71 25.13 19.02
N LYS A 224 -5.42 24.56 19.98
CA LYS A 224 -4.86 23.66 20.99
C LYS A 224 -4.89 22.19 20.57
N GLY A 225 -5.66 21.86 19.53
CA GLY A 225 -5.93 20.51 19.08
C GLY A 225 -4.94 19.97 18.05
N SER A 226 -5.14 18.71 17.67
CA SER A 226 -4.37 18.02 16.63
C SER A 226 -5.33 17.48 15.57
N LEU A 227 -5.09 17.85 14.32
CA LEU A 227 -5.84 17.36 13.17
C LEU A 227 -4.95 16.44 12.35
N MET A 228 -5.44 15.23 12.08
CA MET A 228 -4.93 14.38 11.01
C MET A 228 -5.91 14.44 9.86
N LEU A 229 -5.43 14.86 8.69
CA LEU A 229 -6.18 14.96 7.44
C LEU A 229 -5.70 13.89 6.46
N CYS A 230 -6.64 13.15 5.85
CA CYS A 230 -6.38 12.16 4.81
C CYS A 230 -7.55 12.07 3.80
#